data_83e0ab0b476143d59b79547b485238a6
#
_entry.id   83e0ab0b476143d59b79547b485238a6
#
_cell.length_a   1.000
_cell.length_b   1.000
_cell.length_c   1.000
_cell.angle_alpha   90.00
_cell.angle_beta   90.00
_cell.angle_gamma   90.00
#
_symmetry.space_group_name_H-M   'P 1'
#
loop_
_entity.id
_entity.type
_entity.pdbx_description
1 polymer ?
#
loop_
_entity_poly.entity_id
_entity_poly.type
_entity_poly.pdbx_seq_one_letter_code
_entity_poly.pdbx_strand_id
1 'polypeptide(L)'
;MNRRTGVKAAALAAAGALLLSACSTSTTGSDAGGDGSALTVGTTDKVVALDPAGAYDNGSSLVEQQIYPFILAYKPGTAELNPSIAESADFTEPTKYEVKLKDGLKYANGNDLTSSDVKFSFDRQLKIQDPNGPSSLLGGLASVETPDDTTVVFNLKRENDQTWPGVLASAAGPIVDEDVFSPDALTPDQEIVDAEAFSGPYTIDSFKFNELITYKAYPDYQGYVEPAKTDSVQMRYYSDANNMKLDVQKGTIDVAWRSLSATDIEDLGKDENLTVHKGPGGEIRYIVYNMDTMPFGAKTDDPDEKKALAVRQAMADSIDRQAIASQVYKDTYTPLYSFVPDGLPGANEALKSAYGDGQGGADVEKAKKALEDAGVQTPVDLNLQYNPDHYGPSSGDEYALIKDQLDKTGLFNVNLQSTEWVQYSEDRTSDVYPMYQLGWFPDYSDADNYLVPFFYDTDETPSFLANHFRDDQINKELTDQASTADKAEREKELGTIQDQLSEQLPTLPLLQGNQIAVSGKDVKGVEETLDPAFQFRLALLSK
;
A
#
# COMPACT_ATOMS: atom_id res chain seq x y z
N MET A 1 -22.24 -63.87 -19.16
CA MET A 1 -21.94 -65.06 -18.30
C MET A 1 -21.67 -64.50 -16.91
N ASN A 2 -22.67 -64.51 -16.01
CA ASN A 2 -22.82 -65.42 -14.87
C ASN A 2 -21.73 -65.23 -13.79
N ARG A 3 -21.96 -65.01 -12.52
CA ARG A 3 -23.09 -65.18 -11.55
C ARG A 3 -22.72 -64.32 -10.31
N ARG A 4 -23.53 -63.51 -9.69
CA ARG A 4 -24.48 -63.80 -8.60
C ARG A 4 -23.89 -64.65 -7.44
N THR A 5 -23.85 -64.07 -6.24
CA THR A 5 -24.62 -64.37 -4.99
C THR A 5 -23.96 -63.59 -3.85
N GLY A 6 -24.55 -62.92 -2.93
CA GLY A 6 -25.89 -62.94 -2.32
C GLY A 6 -25.82 -63.30 -0.84
N VAL A 7 -26.41 -62.42 0.00
CA VAL A 7 -27.14 -62.80 1.26
C VAL A 7 -26.28 -63.01 2.52
N LYS A 8 -26.56 -62.50 3.70
CA LYS A 8 -27.75 -62.00 4.45
C LYS A 8 -27.37 -61.31 5.75
N ALA A 9 -28.20 -60.42 6.14
CA ALA A 9 -28.47 -59.77 7.40
C ALA A 9 -28.57 -60.72 8.64
N ALA A 10 -28.25 -60.12 9.80
CA ALA A 10 -29.03 -60.40 11.03
C ALA A 10 -28.81 -59.22 12.03
N ALA A 11 -29.90 -58.65 12.44
CA ALA A 11 -30.02 -57.69 13.53
C ALA A 11 -30.11 -58.39 14.88
N LEU A 12 -29.68 -57.74 15.96
CA LEU A 12 -30.25 -57.92 17.29
C LEU A 12 -29.99 -56.70 18.14
N ALA A 13 -31.08 -56.11 18.61
CA ALA A 13 -31.15 -55.05 19.58
C ALA A 13 -31.10 -55.60 21.02
N ALA A 14 -30.50 -54.85 21.92
CA ALA A 14 -30.88 -54.92 23.35
C ALA A 14 -30.61 -53.58 24.03
N ALA A 15 -31.67 -53.06 24.64
CA ALA A 15 -31.75 -51.86 25.44
C ALA A 15 -31.22 -52.07 26.86
N GLY A 16 -30.73 -51.01 27.50
CA GLY A 16 -30.43 -51.00 28.93
C GLY A 16 -30.17 -49.58 29.41
N ALA A 17 -31.15 -49.01 30.09
CA ALA A 17 -31.17 -47.64 30.65
C ALA A 17 -30.62 -47.60 32.09
N LEU A 18 -30.40 -46.33 32.57
CA LEU A 18 -30.21 -45.85 33.95
C LEU A 18 -28.77 -45.91 34.49
N LEU A 19 -28.17 -44.89 35.12
CA LEU A 19 -28.66 -43.98 36.17
C LEU A 19 -27.80 -42.72 36.28
N LEU A 20 -28.44 -41.63 36.64
CA LEU A 20 -27.88 -40.38 37.14
C LEU A 20 -27.11 -40.60 38.46
N SER A 21 -25.95 -39.96 38.61
CA SER A 21 -25.52 -39.46 39.90
C SER A 21 -24.68 -38.19 39.75
N ALA A 22 -25.27 -37.09 40.19
CA ALA A 22 -24.61 -35.84 40.46
C ALA A 22 -23.68 -36.01 41.67
N CYS A 23 -22.44 -35.51 41.55
CA CYS A 23 -21.67 -35.10 42.68
C CYS A 23 -20.99 -33.77 42.35
N SER A 24 -21.57 -32.72 42.94
CA SER A 24 -20.93 -31.40 43.08
C SER A 24 -19.75 -31.55 44.05
N THR A 25 -18.57 -31.18 43.59
CA THR A 25 -17.50 -30.73 44.48
C THR A 25 -17.06 -29.36 44.05
N SER A 26 -17.50 -28.40 44.86
CA SER A 26 -16.95 -27.05 44.89
C SER A 26 -15.48 -27.11 45.31
N THR A 27 -14.58 -26.73 44.45
CA THR A 27 -13.25 -26.29 44.82
C THR A 27 -13.14 -24.81 44.48
N THR A 28 -13.20 -24.03 45.53
CA THR A 28 -12.71 -22.64 45.55
C THR A 28 -11.22 -22.66 45.31
N GLY A 29 -10.76 -21.85 44.34
CA GLY A 29 -9.31 -21.66 44.17
C GLY A 29 -8.97 -20.76 43.04
N SER A 30 -8.73 -19.51 43.36
CA SER A 30 -7.93 -18.49 42.73
C SER A 30 -8.43 -17.89 41.41
N ASP A 31 -8.95 -16.68 41.56
CA ASP A 31 -8.86 -15.63 40.56
C ASP A 31 -7.44 -15.59 39.96
N ALA A 32 -7.33 -15.93 38.70
CA ALA A 32 -6.29 -15.43 37.81
C ALA A 32 -7.04 -14.63 36.76
N GLY A 33 -6.83 -13.34 36.80
CA GLY A 33 -7.51 -12.36 35.96
C GLY A 33 -7.28 -12.55 34.48
N GLY A 34 -8.18 -11.97 33.71
CA GLY A 34 -8.05 -11.72 32.30
C GLY A 34 -8.62 -12.83 31.41
N ASP A 35 -9.96 -12.86 31.30
CA ASP A 35 -10.61 -13.38 30.10
C ASP A 35 -10.38 -12.35 28.96
N GLY A 36 -9.13 -12.25 28.50
CA GLY A 36 -8.73 -11.52 27.31
C GLY A 36 -9.14 -12.36 26.09
N SER A 37 -10.39 -12.23 25.64
CA SER A 37 -10.77 -12.81 24.36
C SER A 37 -9.85 -12.25 23.28
N ALA A 38 -9.12 -13.14 22.57
CA ALA A 38 -8.24 -12.75 21.48
C ALA A 38 -9.00 -11.88 20.47
N LEU A 39 -8.43 -10.74 20.10
CA LEU A 39 -9.01 -9.89 19.06
C LEU A 39 -8.78 -10.56 17.71
N THR A 40 -9.81 -10.60 16.86
CA THR A 40 -9.75 -11.26 15.56
C THR A 40 -9.85 -10.24 14.42
N VAL A 41 -8.86 -10.18 13.56
CA VAL A 41 -8.82 -9.33 12.36
C VAL A 41 -8.93 -10.18 11.12
N GLY A 42 -9.78 -9.79 10.18
CA GLY A 42 -9.91 -10.42 8.87
C GLY A 42 -9.31 -9.57 7.76
N THR A 43 -8.63 -10.21 6.81
CA THR A 43 -8.11 -9.58 5.59
C THR A 43 -8.19 -10.53 4.41
N THR A 44 -8.17 -10.01 3.18
CA THR A 44 -7.99 -10.80 1.96
C THR A 44 -6.56 -10.71 1.40
N ASP A 45 -5.73 -9.81 1.93
CA ASP A 45 -4.33 -9.67 1.52
C ASP A 45 -3.55 -10.93 1.92
N LYS A 46 -2.85 -11.53 0.96
CA LYS A 46 -2.14 -12.79 1.15
C LYS A 46 -0.67 -12.55 1.46
N VAL A 47 -0.12 -13.38 2.33
CA VAL A 47 1.32 -13.45 2.61
C VAL A 47 2.03 -14.17 1.47
N VAL A 48 3.13 -13.64 0.99
CA VAL A 48 4.03 -14.28 0.02
C VAL A 48 5.14 -15.02 0.77
N ALA A 49 5.78 -14.36 1.73
CA ALA A 49 6.80 -14.95 2.60
C ALA A 49 6.84 -14.21 3.95
N LEU A 50 7.38 -14.86 4.98
CA LEU A 50 7.78 -14.20 6.24
C LEU A 50 9.20 -13.65 6.17
N ASP A 51 10.02 -14.11 5.24
CA ASP A 51 11.38 -13.58 5.02
C ASP A 51 11.31 -12.28 4.21
N PRO A 52 11.71 -11.13 4.82
CA PRO A 52 11.60 -9.83 4.15
C PRO A 52 12.38 -9.72 2.83
N ALA A 53 13.44 -10.53 2.65
CA ALA A 53 14.19 -10.51 1.40
C ALA A 53 13.40 -11.10 0.20
N GLY A 54 12.30 -11.81 0.45
CA GLY A 54 11.43 -12.42 -0.56
C GLY A 54 10.00 -11.87 -0.56
N ALA A 55 9.74 -10.76 0.14
CA ALA A 55 8.41 -10.23 0.38
C ALA A 55 8.32 -8.73 0.06
N TYR A 56 7.61 -8.39 -1.02
CA TYR A 56 7.35 -7.01 -1.43
C TYR A 56 5.88 -6.86 -1.86
N ASP A 57 5.01 -7.17 -0.92
CA ASP A 57 3.56 -7.14 -1.08
C ASP A 57 2.88 -6.69 0.22
N ASN A 58 1.63 -6.19 0.09
CA ASN A 58 0.90 -5.64 1.23
C ASN A 58 0.58 -6.67 2.32
N GLY A 59 0.36 -7.93 1.94
CA GLY A 59 0.00 -8.99 2.89
C GLY A 59 1.17 -9.40 3.77
N SER A 60 2.35 -9.57 3.17
CA SER A 60 3.59 -9.86 3.90
C SER A 60 4.02 -8.66 4.75
N SER A 61 3.99 -7.44 4.19
CA SER A 61 4.32 -6.21 4.91
C SER A 61 3.44 -6.01 6.15
N LEU A 62 2.14 -6.35 6.09
CA LEU A 62 1.26 -6.33 7.25
C LEU A 62 1.77 -7.23 8.38
N VAL A 63 2.28 -8.43 8.06
CA VAL A 63 2.85 -9.36 9.06
C VAL A 63 4.18 -8.85 9.57
N GLU A 64 5.07 -8.44 8.68
CA GLU A 64 6.42 -7.95 9.00
C GLU A 64 6.39 -6.80 10.02
N GLN A 65 5.46 -5.86 9.85
CA GLN A 65 5.26 -4.75 10.79
C GLN A 65 4.86 -5.17 12.20
N GLN A 66 4.31 -6.37 12.38
CA GLN A 66 3.96 -6.89 13.70
C GLN A 66 5.13 -7.63 14.35
N ILE A 67 6.00 -8.27 13.56
CA ILE A 67 6.97 -9.25 14.09
C ILE A 67 8.42 -8.80 14.01
N TYR A 68 8.77 -7.89 13.11
CA TYR A 68 10.14 -7.39 12.96
C TYR A 68 10.33 -5.99 13.51
N PRO A 69 11.53 -5.65 13.98
CA PRO A 69 11.91 -4.31 14.35
C PRO A 69 12.32 -3.51 13.11
N PHE A 70 12.07 -2.19 13.16
CA PHE A 70 12.48 -1.21 12.16
C PHE A 70 13.33 -0.13 12.81
N ILE A 71 14.31 0.42 12.09
CA ILE A 71 15.13 1.54 12.56
C ILE A 71 14.25 2.78 12.79
N LEU A 72 13.41 3.10 11.82
CA LEU A 72 12.44 4.20 11.84
C LEU A 72 11.02 3.64 11.71
N ALA A 73 10.04 4.36 12.22
CA ALA A 73 8.63 4.04 12.07
C ALA A 73 7.81 5.31 11.86
N TYR A 74 6.72 5.20 11.10
CA TYR A 74 5.75 6.28 10.99
C TYR A 74 4.95 6.43 12.29
N LYS A 75 4.72 7.69 12.69
CA LYS A 75 3.77 8.00 13.74
C LYS A 75 2.37 7.59 13.28
N PRO A 76 1.65 6.79 14.08
CA PRO A 76 0.33 6.31 13.69
C PRO A 76 -0.58 7.41 13.15
N GLY A 77 -1.26 7.12 12.02
CA GLY A 77 -2.16 8.05 11.35
C GLY A 77 -1.49 9.16 10.54
N THR A 78 -0.17 9.16 10.40
CA THR A 78 0.59 10.23 9.73
C THR A 78 1.71 9.71 8.84
N ALA A 79 2.32 10.60 8.05
CA ALA A 79 3.56 10.36 7.28
C ALA A 79 4.84 10.80 8.06
N GLU A 80 4.74 11.15 9.34
CA GLU A 80 5.87 11.61 10.15
C GLU A 80 6.73 10.43 10.60
N LEU A 81 8.02 10.41 10.22
CA LEU A 81 8.99 9.39 10.64
C LEU A 81 9.61 9.73 12.00
N ASN A 82 9.77 8.71 12.82
CA ASN A 82 10.39 8.81 14.15
C ASN A 82 11.34 7.63 14.39
N PRO A 83 12.39 7.80 15.21
CA PRO A 83 13.23 6.69 15.66
C PRO A 83 12.39 5.59 16.33
N SER A 84 12.60 4.32 15.92
CA SER A 84 11.94 3.14 16.49
C SER A 84 12.89 2.38 17.41
N ILE A 85 13.70 1.45 16.91
CA ILE A 85 14.75 0.81 17.70
C ILE A 85 16.01 1.70 17.80
N ALA A 86 16.05 2.82 17.10
CA ALA A 86 17.13 3.80 17.20
C ALA A 86 16.90 4.81 18.34
N GLU A 87 17.96 5.33 18.93
CA GLU A 87 17.97 6.54 19.74
C GLU A 87 18.05 7.79 18.84
N SER A 88 18.84 7.71 17.77
CA SER A 88 18.97 8.75 16.75
C SER A 88 19.27 8.14 15.38
N ALA A 89 18.87 8.87 14.32
CA ALA A 89 19.09 8.47 12.93
C ALA A 89 19.15 9.74 12.08
N ASP A 90 20.34 10.20 11.72
CA ASP A 90 20.57 11.49 11.06
C ASP A 90 21.78 11.45 10.11
N PHE A 91 21.85 12.42 9.19
CA PHE A 91 23.05 12.65 8.39
C PHE A 91 24.15 13.26 9.23
N THR A 92 25.32 12.59 9.29
CA THR A 92 26.56 13.10 9.92
C THR A 92 27.51 13.71 8.91
N GLU A 93 27.46 13.23 7.67
CA GLU A 93 28.16 13.76 6.49
C GLU A 93 27.19 13.67 5.27
N PRO A 94 27.43 14.38 4.18
CA PRO A 94 26.47 14.39 3.05
C PRO A 94 26.10 13.00 2.51
N THR A 95 27.01 12.04 2.52
CA THR A 95 26.78 10.67 2.07
C THR A 95 26.73 9.65 3.20
N LYS A 96 26.72 10.08 4.48
CA LYS A 96 26.65 9.17 5.62
C LYS A 96 25.43 9.44 6.48
N TYR A 97 24.57 8.45 6.56
CA TYR A 97 23.43 8.42 7.46
C TYR A 97 23.78 7.51 8.66
N GLU A 98 23.92 8.10 9.83
CA GLU A 98 24.31 7.39 11.04
C GLU A 98 23.10 7.08 11.90
N VAL A 99 23.03 5.86 12.38
CA VAL A 99 22.01 5.37 13.31
C VAL A 99 22.69 4.92 14.60
N LYS A 100 22.14 5.38 15.72
CA LYS A 100 22.49 4.89 17.05
C LYS A 100 21.34 4.03 17.56
N LEU A 101 21.58 2.75 17.77
CA LEU A 101 20.58 1.82 18.32
C LEU A 101 20.43 2.03 19.83
N LYS A 102 19.24 1.73 20.35
CA LYS A 102 18.99 1.63 21.80
C LYS A 102 19.81 0.50 22.40
N ASP A 103 20.18 0.64 23.67
CA ASP A 103 20.90 -0.41 24.40
C ASP A 103 19.98 -1.58 24.76
N GLY A 104 20.53 -2.80 24.72
CA GLY A 104 19.88 -4.01 25.24
C GLY A 104 18.70 -4.52 24.42
N LEU A 105 18.65 -4.22 23.13
CA LEU A 105 17.68 -4.79 22.20
C LEU A 105 17.86 -6.30 22.10
N LYS A 106 16.73 -7.04 22.00
CA LYS A 106 16.73 -8.51 21.89
C LYS A 106 15.65 -9.02 20.96
N TYR A 107 15.92 -10.17 20.37
CA TYR A 107 14.90 -11.02 19.77
C TYR A 107 14.18 -11.88 20.83
N ALA A 108 13.00 -12.39 20.51
CA ALA A 108 12.20 -13.20 21.41
C ALA A 108 12.85 -14.55 21.76
N ASN A 109 13.72 -15.08 20.90
CA ASN A 109 14.56 -16.26 21.17
C ASN A 109 15.70 -15.99 22.16
N GLY A 110 15.92 -14.72 22.57
CA GLY A 110 16.94 -14.29 23.54
C GLY A 110 18.24 -13.82 22.91
N ASN A 111 18.44 -13.92 21.59
CA ASN A 111 19.59 -13.36 20.91
C ASN A 111 19.64 -11.84 21.06
N ASP A 112 20.84 -11.25 21.13
CA ASP A 112 21.02 -9.80 21.14
C ASP A 112 20.77 -9.24 19.74
N LEU A 113 20.04 -8.11 19.64
CA LEU A 113 19.91 -7.36 18.40
C LEU A 113 20.94 -6.23 18.42
N THR A 114 21.87 -6.27 17.47
CA THR A 114 23.01 -5.35 17.39
C THR A 114 23.11 -4.69 16.00
N SER A 115 24.08 -3.82 15.83
CA SER A 115 24.43 -3.22 14.55
C SER A 115 24.82 -4.26 13.48
N SER A 116 25.31 -5.45 13.90
CA SER A 116 25.64 -6.56 13.00
C SER A 116 24.41 -7.10 12.30
N ASP A 117 23.28 -7.28 13.02
CA ASP A 117 22.00 -7.71 12.45
C ASP A 117 21.47 -6.70 11.42
N VAL A 118 21.64 -5.40 11.72
CA VAL A 118 21.27 -4.36 10.76
C VAL A 118 22.08 -4.50 9.47
N LYS A 119 23.41 -4.56 9.59
CA LYS A 119 24.26 -4.76 8.42
C LYS A 119 23.91 -6.04 7.66
N PHE A 120 23.73 -7.13 8.37
CA PHE A 120 23.34 -8.43 7.80
C PHE A 120 22.05 -8.31 6.99
N SER A 121 21.02 -7.68 7.54
CA SER A 121 19.70 -7.53 6.89
C SER A 121 19.78 -6.83 5.55
N PHE A 122 20.52 -5.72 5.47
CA PHE A 122 20.68 -4.98 4.21
C PHE A 122 21.61 -5.67 3.21
N ASP A 123 22.75 -6.19 3.68
CA ASP A 123 23.72 -6.88 2.82
C ASP A 123 23.12 -8.15 2.20
N ARG A 124 22.31 -8.91 2.97
CA ARG A 124 21.65 -10.11 2.44
C ARG A 124 20.58 -9.80 1.40
N GLN A 125 19.78 -8.76 1.57
CA GLN A 125 18.80 -8.34 0.57
C GLN A 125 19.48 -7.97 -0.75
N LEU A 126 20.57 -7.20 -0.69
CA LEU A 126 21.38 -6.84 -1.87
C LEU A 126 22.07 -8.06 -2.51
N LYS A 127 22.35 -9.10 -1.75
CA LYS A 127 22.97 -10.35 -2.23
C LYS A 127 21.95 -11.31 -2.85
N ILE A 128 20.82 -11.51 -2.19
CA ILE A 128 19.76 -12.44 -2.63
C ILE A 128 19.07 -11.90 -3.88
N GLN A 129 18.64 -10.64 -3.88
CA GLN A 129 17.93 -9.98 -4.98
C GLN A 129 16.76 -10.83 -5.49
N ASP A 130 15.94 -11.34 -4.57
CA ASP A 130 14.75 -12.12 -4.96
C ASP A 130 13.82 -11.25 -5.82
N PRO A 131 13.26 -11.76 -6.92
CA PRO A 131 12.37 -11.01 -7.79
C PRO A 131 11.05 -10.56 -7.11
N ASN A 132 10.66 -11.20 -6.01
CA ASN A 132 9.52 -10.81 -5.19
C ASN A 132 9.91 -9.95 -3.97
N GLY A 133 11.21 -9.67 -3.80
CA GLY A 133 11.74 -8.93 -2.65
C GLY A 133 11.98 -7.44 -2.94
N PRO A 134 12.16 -6.63 -1.88
CA PRO A 134 12.24 -5.17 -1.95
C PRO A 134 13.66 -4.63 -2.25
N SER A 135 14.60 -5.46 -2.70
CA SER A 135 16.01 -5.07 -2.89
C SER A 135 16.22 -3.87 -3.83
N SER A 136 15.27 -3.60 -4.73
CA SER A 136 15.26 -2.43 -5.61
C SER A 136 15.22 -1.11 -4.84
N LEU A 137 14.56 -1.07 -3.68
CA LEU A 137 14.49 0.11 -2.81
C LEU A 137 15.86 0.48 -2.21
N LEU A 138 16.79 -0.46 -2.16
CA LEU A 138 18.17 -0.24 -1.68
C LEU A 138 19.12 0.31 -2.75
N GLY A 139 18.60 0.75 -3.89
CA GLY A 139 19.39 1.30 -5.00
C GLY A 139 20.31 2.45 -4.61
N GLY A 140 19.92 3.28 -3.64
CA GLY A 140 20.70 4.39 -3.08
C GLY A 140 21.82 3.98 -2.11
N LEU A 141 21.82 2.75 -1.61
CA LEU A 141 22.80 2.25 -0.65
C LEU A 141 24.13 1.87 -1.35
N ALA A 142 25.26 2.34 -0.84
CA ALA A 142 26.60 1.94 -1.29
C ALA A 142 27.20 0.86 -0.38
N SER A 143 27.12 1.03 0.95
CA SER A 143 27.61 0.04 1.93
C SER A 143 27.06 0.34 3.33
N VAL A 144 27.11 -0.65 4.22
CA VAL A 144 26.81 -0.52 5.66
C VAL A 144 28.06 -0.79 6.46
N GLU A 145 28.38 0.10 7.42
CA GLU A 145 29.46 -0.07 8.39
C GLU A 145 28.93 -0.15 9.82
N THR A 146 29.56 -0.94 10.67
CA THR A 146 29.17 -1.14 12.07
C THR A 146 30.40 -0.95 12.95
N PRO A 147 30.74 0.30 13.32
CA PRO A 147 31.94 0.61 14.10
C PRO A 147 31.95 0.01 15.53
N ASP A 148 30.78 -0.18 16.09
CA ASP A 148 30.52 -0.81 17.39
C ASP A 148 29.13 -1.47 17.40
N ASP A 149 28.77 -2.19 18.46
CA ASP A 149 27.55 -3.01 18.56
C ASP A 149 26.23 -2.19 18.47
N THR A 150 26.29 -0.86 18.61
CA THR A 150 25.12 0.03 18.59
C THR A 150 25.15 1.09 17.49
N THR A 151 26.25 1.22 16.76
CA THR A 151 26.40 2.24 15.71
C THR A 151 26.35 1.61 14.34
N VAL A 152 25.45 2.12 13.48
CA VAL A 152 25.34 1.75 12.06
C VAL A 152 25.58 2.98 11.23
N VAL A 153 26.43 2.89 10.20
CA VAL A 153 26.66 3.96 9.22
C VAL A 153 26.27 3.46 7.82
N PHE A 154 25.21 4.02 7.29
CA PHE A 154 24.82 3.79 5.89
C PHE A 154 25.56 4.78 5.00
N ASN A 155 26.46 4.26 4.16
CA ASN A 155 27.10 5.05 3.11
C ASN A 155 26.18 5.08 1.88
N LEU A 156 25.78 6.27 1.48
CA LEU A 156 24.81 6.47 0.39
C LEU A 156 25.54 6.92 -0.89
N LYS A 157 24.95 6.59 -2.04
CA LYS A 157 25.47 6.99 -3.37
C LYS A 157 25.18 8.46 -3.68
N ARG A 158 24.10 9.01 -3.13
CA ARG A 158 23.65 10.40 -3.31
C ARG A 158 23.90 11.19 -2.02
N GLU A 159 24.33 12.44 -2.16
CA GLU A 159 24.48 13.35 -1.03
C GLU A 159 23.10 13.77 -0.49
N ASN A 160 22.97 13.80 0.83
CA ASN A 160 21.77 14.23 1.55
C ASN A 160 20.47 13.55 1.08
N ASP A 161 20.51 12.26 0.78
CA ASP A 161 19.38 11.52 0.23
C ASP A 161 18.15 11.56 1.16
N GLN A 162 17.23 12.46 0.87
CA GLN A 162 16.03 12.69 1.68
C GLN A 162 15.03 11.52 1.62
N THR A 163 15.20 10.59 0.69
CA THR A 163 14.34 9.39 0.59
C THR A 163 14.80 8.27 1.51
N TRP A 164 16.08 8.26 1.92
CA TRP A 164 16.68 7.18 2.70
C TRP A 164 15.94 6.89 4.02
N PRO A 165 15.51 7.89 4.82
CA PRO A 165 14.69 7.62 6.01
C PRO A 165 13.39 6.86 5.71
N GLY A 166 12.74 7.16 4.59
CA GLY A 166 11.56 6.44 4.12
C GLY A 166 11.85 4.97 3.78
N VAL A 167 12.99 4.71 3.12
CA VAL A 167 13.45 3.35 2.80
C VAL A 167 13.65 2.52 4.08
N LEU A 168 14.19 3.12 5.17
CA LEU A 168 14.37 2.43 6.46
C LEU A 168 13.06 2.07 7.18
N ALA A 169 11.94 2.64 6.76
CA ALA A 169 10.59 2.34 7.26
C ALA A 169 9.69 1.60 6.24
N SER A 170 10.25 1.22 5.08
CA SER A 170 9.57 0.50 3.99
C SER A 170 9.70 -1.01 4.13
N ALA A 171 9.23 -1.76 3.13
CA ALA A 171 9.41 -3.21 3.03
C ALA A 171 10.89 -3.66 3.05
N ALA A 172 11.84 -2.78 2.71
CA ALA A 172 13.28 -3.06 2.81
C ALA A 172 13.87 -2.86 4.23
N GLY A 173 13.09 -2.30 5.15
CA GLY A 173 13.52 -1.89 6.49
C GLY A 173 13.50 -2.92 7.62
N PRO A 174 12.83 -4.10 7.53
CA PRO A 174 12.84 -5.09 8.60
C PRO A 174 14.26 -5.57 8.93
N ILE A 175 14.58 -5.64 10.23
CA ILE A 175 15.85 -6.18 10.71
C ILE A 175 15.63 -7.61 11.18
N VAL A 176 16.47 -8.53 10.70
CA VAL A 176 16.36 -9.97 10.96
C VAL A 176 17.57 -10.49 11.73
N ASP A 177 17.37 -11.53 12.52
CA ASP A 177 18.37 -12.19 13.35
C ASP A 177 19.40 -12.94 12.49
N GLU A 178 20.67 -12.48 12.50
CA GLU A 178 21.75 -13.05 11.69
C GLU A 178 22.13 -14.49 12.09
N ASP A 179 21.80 -14.90 13.31
CA ASP A 179 22.03 -16.26 13.79
C ASP A 179 20.99 -17.26 13.28
N VAL A 180 19.85 -16.78 12.77
CA VAL A 180 18.73 -17.61 12.28
C VAL A 180 18.59 -17.55 10.75
N PHE A 181 18.66 -16.35 10.18
CA PHE A 181 18.40 -16.16 8.75
C PHE A 181 19.60 -16.57 7.88
N SER A 182 19.28 -17.24 6.74
CA SER A 182 20.32 -17.60 5.77
C SER A 182 20.93 -16.34 5.12
N PRO A 183 22.26 -16.24 5.00
CA PRO A 183 22.93 -15.07 4.44
C PRO A 183 22.82 -14.93 2.91
N ASP A 184 22.37 -15.99 2.20
CA ASP A 184 22.42 -16.04 0.73
C ASP A 184 21.20 -16.72 0.06
N ALA A 185 20.18 -17.06 0.85
CA ALA A 185 18.92 -17.64 0.38
C ALA A 185 17.77 -17.18 1.28
N LEU A 186 16.53 -17.32 0.80
CA LEU A 186 15.36 -17.11 1.64
C LEU A 186 15.30 -18.20 2.72
N THR A 187 15.01 -17.78 3.95
CA THR A 187 14.79 -18.68 5.09
C THR A 187 13.34 -19.15 5.06
N PRO A 188 13.07 -20.46 5.19
CA PRO A 188 11.70 -20.98 5.19
C PRO A 188 10.85 -20.41 6.33
N ASP A 189 9.59 -20.04 6.06
CA ASP A 189 8.66 -19.44 7.03
C ASP A 189 8.58 -20.23 8.34
N GLN A 190 8.49 -21.56 8.27
CA GLN A 190 8.37 -22.40 9.46
C GLN A 190 9.66 -22.39 10.31
N GLU A 191 10.82 -22.25 9.70
CA GLU A 191 12.10 -22.14 10.41
C GLU A 191 12.19 -20.83 11.18
N ILE A 192 11.71 -19.72 10.59
CA ILE A 192 11.60 -18.41 11.24
C ILE A 192 10.66 -18.49 12.45
N VAL A 193 9.51 -19.13 12.29
CA VAL A 193 8.52 -19.30 13.38
C VAL A 193 9.07 -20.17 14.49
N ASP A 194 9.66 -21.32 14.16
CA ASP A 194 10.20 -22.27 15.15
C ASP A 194 11.39 -21.69 15.93
N ALA A 195 12.16 -20.79 15.31
CA ALA A 195 13.28 -20.11 15.93
C ALA A 195 12.90 -18.90 16.79
N GLU A 196 11.61 -18.49 16.78
CA GLU A 196 11.14 -17.26 17.47
C GLU A 196 11.98 -16.01 17.15
N ALA A 197 12.44 -15.87 15.89
CA ALA A 197 13.35 -14.81 15.45
C ALA A 197 12.61 -13.46 15.24
N PHE A 198 11.90 -13.00 16.25
CA PHE A 198 11.03 -11.83 16.24
C PHE A 198 11.46 -10.78 17.26
N SER A 199 11.33 -9.49 16.90
CA SER A 199 11.57 -8.36 17.81
C SER A 199 10.60 -7.19 17.56
N GLY A 200 9.45 -7.48 16.93
CA GLY A 200 8.34 -6.55 16.77
C GLY A 200 7.45 -6.49 18.02
N PRO A 201 6.32 -5.74 17.97
CA PRO A 201 5.35 -5.68 19.07
C PRO A 201 4.67 -7.01 19.37
N TYR A 202 4.71 -7.95 18.43
CA TYR A 202 4.21 -9.31 18.57
C TYR A 202 5.22 -10.34 18.08
N THR A 203 5.06 -11.57 18.58
CA THR A 203 5.63 -12.80 18.03
C THR A 203 4.53 -13.62 17.37
N ILE A 204 4.88 -14.64 16.58
CA ILE A 204 3.93 -15.62 16.05
C ILE A 204 3.85 -16.81 16.99
N ASP A 205 2.68 -17.04 17.59
CA ASP A 205 2.37 -18.20 18.44
C ASP A 205 1.97 -19.42 17.60
N SER A 206 1.21 -19.20 16.51
CA SER A 206 0.87 -20.26 15.55
C SER A 206 0.72 -19.68 14.13
N PHE A 207 1.18 -20.47 13.15
CA PHE A 207 1.23 -20.10 11.75
C PHE A 207 0.60 -21.16 10.86
N LYS A 208 -0.44 -20.74 10.12
CA LYS A 208 -1.00 -21.51 9.00
C LYS A 208 -1.05 -20.61 7.78
N PHE A 209 -0.15 -20.86 6.85
CA PHE A 209 0.07 -20.03 5.68
C PHE A 209 -1.24 -19.66 4.97
N ASN A 210 -1.53 -18.36 4.88
CA ASN A 210 -2.72 -17.81 4.24
C ASN A 210 -4.09 -18.36 4.74
N GLU A 211 -4.11 -18.89 5.97
CA GLU A 211 -5.33 -19.32 6.66
C GLU A 211 -5.50 -18.55 7.99
N LEU A 212 -4.51 -18.67 8.88
CA LEU A 212 -4.56 -18.09 10.22
C LEU A 212 -3.17 -17.85 10.79
N ILE A 213 -2.91 -16.66 11.28
CA ILE A 213 -1.76 -16.35 12.14
C ILE A 213 -2.31 -15.97 13.52
N THR A 214 -1.78 -16.59 14.57
CA THR A 214 -2.03 -16.16 15.95
C THR A 214 -0.80 -15.44 16.45
N TYR A 215 -0.97 -14.18 16.82
CA TYR A 215 0.06 -13.34 17.41
C TYR A 215 -0.02 -13.36 18.94
N LYS A 216 1.15 -13.24 19.59
CA LYS A 216 1.28 -13.07 21.03
C LYS A 216 2.12 -11.82 21.29
N ALA A 217 1.64 -10.95 22.18
CA ALA A 217 2.35 -9.73 22.54
C ALA A 217 3.77 -10.04 23.05
N TYR A 218 4.75 -9.27 22.56
CA TYR A 218 6.14 -9.37 22.98
C TYR A 218 6.41 -8.31 24.07
N PRO A 219 6.55 -8.70 25.34
CA PRO A 219 6.64 -7.76 26.46
C PRO A 219 7.94 -6.93 26.47
N ASP A 220 9.00 -7.45 25.86
CA ASP A 220 10.32 -6.80 25.82
C ASP A 220 10.50 -5.92 24.54
N TYR A 221 9.43 -5.67 23.79
CA TYR A 221 9.45 -4.79 22.62
C TYR A 221 9.89 -3.36 22.99
N GLN A 222 10.86 -2.81 22.25
CA GLN A 222 11.44 -1.49 22.49
C GLN A 222 11.35 -0.54 21.29
N GLY A 223 10.42 -0.79 20.36
CA GLY A 223 10.23 0.06 19.17
C GLY A 223 9.50 1.38 19.46
N TYR A 224 8.94 2.00 18.42
CA TYR A 224 8.30 3.32 18.51
C TYR A 224 6.89 3.28 19.09
N VAL A 225 6.07 2.31 18.64
CA VAL A 225 4.69 2.18 19.15
C VAL A 225 4.70 1.68 20.61
N GLU A 226 3.66 2.08 21.36
CA GLU A 226 3.42 1.58 22.70
C GLU A 226 3.36 0.03 22.70
N PRO A 227 3.68 -0.62 23.83
CA PRO A 227 3.47 -2.05 23.96
C PRO A 227 2.05 -2.46 23.58
N ALA A 228 1.91 -3.66 23.03
CA ALA A 228 0.64 -4.17 22.56
C ALA A 228 -0.47 -4.08 23.62
N LYS A 229 -1.60 -3.46 23.27
CA LYS A 229 -2.77 -3.29 24.18
C LYS A 229 -3.58 -4.58 24.34
N THR A 230 -3.36 -5.58 23.49
CA THR A 230 -4.03 -6.87 23.47
C THR A 230 -3.01 -7.99 23.46
N ASP A 231 -3.08 -8.92 24.42
CA ASP A 231 -2.11 -10.00 24.60
C ASP A 231 -2.05 -10.97 23.41
N SER A 232 -3.19 -11.19 22.73
CA SER A 232 -3.28 -12.10 21.60
C SER A 232 -4.20 -11.56 20.50
N VAL A 233 -3.75 -11.64 19.26
CA VAL A 233 -4.52 -11.27 18.07
C VAL A 233 -4.50 -12.41 17.06
N GLN A 234 -5.66 -12.71 16.48
CA GLN A 234 -5.78 -13.66 15.38
C GLN A 234 -6.01 -12.92 14.06
N MET A 235 -5.15 -13.16 13.10
CA MET A 235 -5.33 -12.69 11.71
C MET A 235 -5.88 -13.82 10.86
N ARG A 236 -7.10 -13.64 10.34
CA ARG A 236 -7.76 -14.58 9.44
C ARG A 236 -7.68 -14.12 8.00
N TYR A 237 -7.29 -15.03 7.13
CA TYR A 237 -7.15 -14.77 5.69
C TYR A 237 -8.36 -15.30 4.93
N TYR A 238 -9.01 -14.42 4.19
CA TYR A 238 -10.18 -14.74 3.38
C TYR A 238 -9.80 -14.82 1.89
N SER A 239 -10.39 -15.76 1.17
CA SER A 239 -10.31 -15.81 -0.29
C SER A 239 -11.40 -14.98 -0.97
N ASP A 240 -12.42 -14.56 -0.21
CA ASP A 240 -13.60 -13.85 -0.70
C ASP A 240 -14.02 -12.80 0.34
N ALA A 241 -14.02 -11.53 -0.06
CA ALA A 241 -14.42 -10.40 0.79
C ALA A 241 -15.87 -10.48 1.29
N ASN A 242 -16.78 -11.15 0.56
CA ASN A 242 -18.16 -11.34 1.02
C ASN A 242 -18.23 -12.21 2.28
N ASN A 243 -17.37 -13.24 2.38
CA ASN A 243 -17.30 -14.06 3.60
C ASN A 243 -16.77 -13.24 4.78
N MET A 244 -15.75 -12.39 4.54
CA MET A 244 -15.23 -11.46 5.56
C MET A 244 -16.30 -10.45 6.00
N LYS A 245 -17.07 -9.87 5.05
CA LYS A 245 -18.22 -9.00 5.33
C LYS A 245 -19.24 -9.69 6.26
N LEU A 246 -19.62 -10.92 5.93
CA LEU A 246 -20.57 -11.70 6.74
C LEU A 246 -20.04 -12.00 8.14
N ASP A 247 -18.75 -12.26 8.27
CA ASP A 247 -18.14 -12.60 9.56
C ASP A 247 -18.00 -11.37 10.47
N VAL A 248 -17.68 -10.17 9.95
CA VAL A 248 -17.69 -8.94 10.76
C VAL A 248 -19.11 -8.55 11.16
N GLN A 249 -20.12 -8.74 10.29
CA GLN A 249 -21.53 -8.50 10.63
C GLN A 249 -22.03 -9.39 11.77
N LYS A 250 -21.57 -10.64 11.83
CA LYS A 250 -21.94 -11.60 12.89
C LYS A 250 -21.10 -11.46 14.15
N GLY A 251 -20.06 -10.62 14.15
CA GLY A 251 -19.09 -10.56 15.24
C GLY A 251 -18.21 -11.82 15.36
N THR A 252 -18.07 -12.60 14.28
CA THR A 252 -17.13 -13.73 14.20
C THR A 252 -15.68 -13.26 14.10
N ILE A 253 -15.48 -12.10 13.48
CA ILE A 253 -14.26 -11.31 13.52
C ILE A 253 -14.59 -9.92 14.06
N ASP A 254 -13.63 -9.31 14.71
CA ASP A 254 -13.77 -8.01 15.37
C ASP A 254 -13.49 -6.85 14.43
N VAL A 255 -12.59 -7.04 13.49
CA VAL A 255 -12.19 -6.05 12.49
C VAL A 255 -12.09 -6.70 11.11
N ALA A 256 -12.65 -6.06 10.11
CA ALA A 256 -12.39 -6.33 8.69
C ALA A 256 -11.53 -5.20 8.13
N TRP A 257 -10.35 -5.52 7.63
CA TRP A 257 -9.41 -4.53 7.09
C TRP A 257 -9.11 -4.79 5.63
N ARG A 258 -9.30 -3.74 4.81
CA ARG A 258 -9.16 -3.70 3.36
C ARG A 258 -10.14 -4.59 2.58
N SER A 259 -10.10 -4.46 1.26
CA SER A 259 -10.75 -5.30 0.24
C SER A 259 -12.28 -5.40 0.27
N LEU A 260 -12.95 -4.69 1.16
CA LEU A 260 -14.40 -4.52 1.06
C LEU A 260 -14.74 -3.55 -0.06
N SER A 261 -15.77 -3.87 -0.87
CA SER A 261 -16.24 -2.95 -1.90
C SER A 261 -16.88 -1.70 -1.28
N ALA A 262 -16.88 -0.60 -2.03
CA ALA A 262 -17.52 0.64 -1.59
C ALA A 262 -19.00 0.43 -1.19
N THR A 263 -19.73 -0.43 -1.92
CA THR A 263 -21.10 -0.81 -1.61
C THR A 263 -21.20 -1.61 -0.31
N ASP A 264 -20.25 -2.53 -0.06
CA ASP A 264 -20.22 -3.29 1.18
C ASP A 264 -19.96 -2.39 2.39
N ILE A 265 -19.03 -1.45 2.25
CA ILE A 265 -18.71 -0.45 3.28
C ILE A 265 -19.93 0.43 3.57
N GLU A 266 -20.64 0.90 2.53
CA GLU A 266 -21.87 1.67 2.68
C GLU A 266 -22.96 0.87 3.44
N ASP A 267 -23.12 -0.43 3.13
CA ASP A 267 -24.07 -1.30 3.77
C ASP A 267 -23.69 -1.60 5.24
N LEU A 268 -22.43 -1.88 5.51
CA LEU A 268 -21.91 -2.11 6.87
C LEU A 268 -22.05 -0.87 7.74
N GLY A 269 -21.90 0.33 7.16
CA GLY A 269 -22.11 1.60 7.87
C GLY A 269 -23.55 1.85 8.32
N LYS A 270 -24.54 1.07 7.84
CA LYS A 270 -25.94 1.12 8.29
C LYS A 270 -26.20 0.22 9.51
N ASP A 271 -25.27 -0.67 9.85
CA ASP A 271 -25.41 -1.57 11.00
C ASP A 271 -25.04 -0.83 12.29
N GLU A 272 -26.00 -0.77 13.22
CA GLU A 272 -25.82 -0.06 14.51
C GLU A 272 -24.75 -0.69 15.42
N ASN A 273 -24.31 -1.92 15.15
CA ASN A 273 -23.29 -2.63 15.93
C ASN A 273 -21.88 -2.45 15.38
N LEU A 274 -21.75 -1.87 14.19
CA LEU A 274 -20.48 -1.68 13.51
C LEU A 274 -20.08 -0.20 13.44
N THR A 275 -18.81 0.03 13.22
CA THR A 275 -18.21 1.33 12.92
C THR A 275 -17.35 1.20 11.67
N VAL A 276 -17.57 2.10 10.70
CA VAL A 276 -16.70 2.29 9.54
C VAL A 276 -15.69 3.36 9.90
N HIS A 277 -14.43 2.99 9.90
CA HIS A 277 -13.31 3.88 10.16
C HIS A 277 -12.67 4.30 8.84
N LYS A 278 -12.38 5.59 8.71
CA LYS A 278 -11.67 6.17 7.56
C LYS A 278 -10.41 6.87 8.04
N GLY A 279 -9.30 6.57 7.41
CA GLY A 279 -8.02 7.23 7.65
C GLY A 279 -7.39 7.73 6.36
N PRO A 280 -6.35 8.55 6.44
CA PRO A 280 -5.61 9.00 5.27
C PRO A 280 -5.03 7.80 4.53
N GLY A 281 -4.98 7.86 3.21
CA GLY A 281 -4.41 6.81 2.37
C GLY A 281 -3.46 7.37 1.33
N GLY A 282 -2.44 6.60 0.98
CA GLY A 282 -1.44 6.95 -0.02
C GLY A 282 -1.75 6.39 -1.41
N GLU A 283 -2.81 5.58 -1.58
CA GLU A 283 -3.20 5.07 -2.89
C GLU A 283 -3.69 6.21 -3.78
N ILE A 284 -3.21 6.27 -5.02
CA ILE A 284 -3.70 7.21 -6.03
C ILE A 284 -4.15 6.47 -7.30
N ARG A 285 -5.11 7.10 -8.03
CA ARG A 285 -5.62 6.63 -9.32
C ARG A 285 -5.55 7.73 -10.34
N TYR A 286 -5.12 7.38 -11.55
CA TYR A 286 -4.89 8.35 -12.61
C TYR A 286 -5.03 7.74 -14.00
N ILE A 287 -5.27 8.60 -15.01
CA ILE A 287 -5.15 8.25 -16.42
C ILE A 287 -3.73 8.59 -16.86
N VAL A 288 -3.06 7.67 -17.54
CA VAL A 288 -1.79 7.89 -18.23
C VAL A 288 -2.06 8.22 -19.70
N TYR A 289 -1.36 9.20 -20.23
CA TYR A 289 -1.34 9.55 -21.64
C TYR A 289 -0.03 9.07 -22.28
N ASN A 290 -0.10 8.20 -23.28
CA ASN A 290 1.07 7.80 -24.06
C ASN A 290 1.37 8.90 -25.07
N MET A 291 2.49 9.60 -24.93
CA MET A 291 2.87 10.76 -25.74
C MET A 291 3.11 10.42 -27.20
N ASP A 292 3.37 9.14 -27.50
CA ASP A 292 3.59 8.66 -28.85
C ASP A 292 2.27 8.31 -29.59
N THR A 293 1.30 7.70 -28.88
CA THR A 293 0.16 7.03 -29.50
C THR A 293 -1.21 7.65 -29.17
N MET A 294 -1.29 8.59 -28.19
CA MET A 294 -2.50 9.35 -27.94
C MET A 294 -2.91 10.20 -29.17
N PRO A 295 -4.14 10.74 -29.26
CA PRO A 295 -4.51 11.63 -30.36
C PRO A 295 -3.49 12.77 -30.54
N PHE A 296 -2.97 12.92 -31.76
CA PHE A 296 -1.91 13.84 -32.13
C PHE A 296 -0.53 13.55 -31.49
N GLY A 297 -0.34 12.37 -30.90
CA GLY A 297 0.94 11.93 -30.34
C GLY A 297 2.05 11.78 -31.39
N ALA A 298 3.29 11.71 -30.94
CA ALA A 298 4.47 11.81 -31.80
C ALA A 298 4.60 10.74 -32.89
N LYS A 299 3.97 9.55 -32.70
CA LYS A 299 4.00 8.45 -33.67
C LYS A 299 2.65 8.25 -34.41
N THR A 300 1.72 9.20 -34.31
CA THR A 300 0.46 9.17 -35.07
C THR A 300 0.59 9.72 -36.49
N ASP A 301 -0.44 9.56 -37.32
CA ASP A 301 -0.45 10.09 -38.71
C ASP A 301 -0.50 11.63 -38.79
N ASP A 302 -0.96 12.33 -37.73
CA ASP A 302 -1.04 13.80 -37.60
C ASP A 302 -0.42 14.27 -36.27
N PRO A 303 0.92 14.16 -36.09
CA PRO A 303 1.57 14.51 -34.84
C PRO A 303 1.59 16.04 -34.64
N ASP A 304 1.04 16.50 -33.52
CA ASP A 304 0.99 17.92 -33.13
C ASP A 304 0.87 18.03 -31.61
N GLU A 305 1.97 18.38 -30.94
CA GLU A 305 2.02 18.47 -29.47
C GLU A 305 1.05 19.51 -28.89
N LYS A 306 0.81 20.62 -29.61
CA LYS A 306 -0.16 21.61 -29.16
C LYS A 306 -1.58 21.06 -29.16
N LYS A 307 -1.95 20.26 -30.18
CA LYS A 307 -3.24 19.58 -30.23
C LYS A 307 -3.34 18.46 -29.20
N ALA A 308 -2.27 17.66 -29.03
CA ALA A 308 -2.19 16.61 -28.02
C ALA A 308 -2.36 17.17 -26.60
N LEU A 309 -1.68 18.26 -26.27
CA LEU A 309 -1.85 18.96 -24.99
C LEU A 309 -3.30 19.48 -24.81
N ALA A 310 -3.88 20.10 -25.85
CA ALA A 310 -5.27 20.58 -25.77
C ALA A 310 -6.27 19.45 -25.50
N VAL A 311 -6.05 18.24 -26.04
CA VAL A 311 -6.86 17.06 -25.75
C VAL A 311 -6.73 16.67 -24.26
N ARG A 312 -5.51 16.59 -23.71
CA ARG A 312 -5.27 16.30 -22.29
C ARG A 312 -5.96 17.33 -21.37
N GLN A 313 -5.79 18.62 -21.69
CA GLN A 313 -6.40 19.73 -20.95
C GLN A 313 -7.94 19.69 -21.00
N ALA A 314 -8.51 19.48 -22.18
CA ALA A 314 -9.96 19.39 -22.35
C ALA A 314 -10.56 18.18 -21.63
N MET A 315 -9.86 17.05 -21.56
CA MET A 315 -10.27 15.91 -20.71
C MET A 315 -10.25 16.30 -19.23
N ALA A 316 -9.19 16.98 -18.77
CA ALA A 316 -9.05 17.44 -17.38
C ALA A 316 -10.14 18.45 -16.99
N ASP A 317 -10.54 19.35 -17.92
CA ASP A 317 -11.63 20.31 -17.73
C ASP A 317 -13.01 19.64 -17.71
N SER A 318 -13.17 18.45 -18.32
CA SER A 318 -14.46 17.76 -18.51
C SER A 318 -14.79 16.73 -17.45
N ILE A 319 -13.82 16.25 -16.67
CA ILE A 319 -14.01 15.14 -15.71
C ILE A 319 -14.35 15.69 -14.32
N ASP A 320 -15.54 15.32 -13.83
CA ASP A 320 -16.00 15.57 -12.46
C ASP A 320 -15.52 14.43 -11.53
N ARG A 321 -14.39 14.67 -10.84
CA ARG A 321 -13.79 13.73 -9.88
C ARG A 321 -14.69 13.48 -8.67
N GLN A 322 -15.44 14.50 -8.22
CA GLN A 322 -16.35 14.37 -7.07
C GLN A 322 -17.51 13.42 -7.40
N ALA A 323 -18.03 13.49 -8.63
CA ALA A 323 -19.04 12.54 -9.07
C ALA A 323 -18.52 11.09 -9.08
N ILE A 324 -17.26 10.87 -9.48
CA ILE A 324 -16.65 9.54 -9.45
C ILE A 324 -16.50 9.06 -8.00
N ALA A 325 -15.94 9.89 -7.12
CA ALA A 325 -15.77 9.57 -5.69
C ALA A 325 -17.10 9.20 -5.01
N SER A 326 -18.16 9.98 -5.23
CA SER A 326 -19.45 9.78 -4.56
C SER A 326 -20.29 8.67 -5.20
N GLN A 327 -20.39 8.61 -6.53
CA GLN A 327 -21.29 7.68 -7.20
C GLN A 327 -20.72 6.27 -7.29
N VAL A 328 -19.44 6.14 -7.60
CA VAL A 328 -18.76 4.84 -7.74
C VAL A 328 -18.21 4.36 -6.39
N TYR A 329 -17.43 5.21 -5.75
CA TYR A 329 -16.66 4.83 -4.57
C TYR A 329 -17.36 5.12 -3.22
N LYS A 330 -18.57 5.71 -3.23
CA LYS A 330 -19.34 6.00 -2.00
C LYS A 330 -18.50 6.76 -0.96
N ASP A 331 -17.69 7.68 -1.43
CA ASP A 331 -16.76 8.50 -0.64
C ASP A 331 -15.69 7.69 0.14
N THR A 332 -15.38 6.46 -0.28
CA THR A 332 -14.19 5.74 0.17
C THR A 332 -12.91 6.22 -0.51
N TYR A 333 -13.05 6.98 -1.58
CA TYR A 333 -12.01 7.76 -2.25
C TYR A 333 -12.39 9.24 -2.21
N THR A 334 -11.37 10.10 -2.31
CA THR A 334 -11.52 11.55 -2.43
C THR A 334 -10.95 12.03 -3.77
N PRO A 335 -11.48 13.13 -4.36
CA PRO A 335 -10.86 13.73 -5.53
C PRO A 335 -9.41 14.12 -5.28
N LEU A 336 -8.53 13.82 -6.23
CA LEU A 336 -7.12 14.19 -6.19
C LEU A 336 -6.84 15.28 -7.23
N TYR A 337 -6.30 16.41 -6.78
CA TYR A 337 -5.95 17.56 -7.61
C TYR A 337 -4.45 17.87 -7.63
N SER A 338 -3.65 16.89 -7.25
CA SER A 338 -2.20 16.93 -7.13
C SER A 338 -1.61 15.65 -7.73
N PHE A 339 -0.33 15.63 -8.04
CA PHE A 339 0.40 14.40 -8.33
C PHE A 339 0.84 13.65 -7.07
N VAL A 340 0.86 14.37 -5.93
CA VAL A 340 1.19 13.86 -4.60
C VAL A 340 -0.08 13.81 -3.76
N PRO A 341 -0.37 12.73 -3.02
CA PRO A 341 -1.56 12.62 -2.17
C PRO A 341 -1.63 13.70 -1.10
N ASP A 342 -2.84 14.13 -0.78
CA ASP A 342 -3.09 15.00 0.37
C ASP A 342 -2.58 14.35 1.67
N GLY A 343 -1.99 15.17 2.54
CA GLY A 343 -1.41 14.73 3.81
C GLY A 343 0.08 14.38 3.74
N LEU A 344 0.68 14.37 2.55
CA LEU A 344 2.12 14.27 2.37
C LEU A 344 2.78 15.65 2.20
N PRO A 345 4.02 15.84 2.69
CA PRO A 345 4.80 17.03 2.38
C PRO A 345 4.94 17.24 0.87
N GLY A 346 4.74 18.45 0.41
CA GLY A 346 4.78 18.81 -1.01
C GLY A 346 3.47 18.61 -1.78
N ALA A 347 2.41 18.08 -1.16
CA ALA A 347 1.08 18.06 -1.78
C ALA A 347 0.57 19.49 -2.04
N ASN A 348 -0.13 19.69 -3.18
CA ASN A 348 -0.72 20.95 -3.56
C ASN A 348 -2.09 20.75 -4.24
N GLU A 349 -2.72 21.81 -4.72
CA GLU A 349 -3.97 21.75 -5.50
C GLU A 349 -3.81 22.37 -6.91
N ALA A 350 -2.63 22.24 -7.53
CA ALA A 350 -2.32 22.86 -8.82
C ALA A 350 -3.36 22.52 -9.90
N LEU A 351 -3.78 21.25 -9.98
CA LEU A 351 -4.76 20.80 -10.96
C LEU A 351 -6.17 21.36 -10.71
N LYS A 352 -6.54 21.65 -9.45
CA LYS A 352 -7.86 22.19 -9.11
C LYS A 352 -8.05 23.61 -9.63
N SER A 353 -7.03 24.45 -9.45
CA SER A 353 -7.05 25.83 -9.93
C SER A 353 -6.85 25.92 -11.44
N ALA A 354 -6.08 24.99 -12.03
CA ALA A 354 -5.75 24.99 -13.46
C ALA A 354 -6.89 24.48 -14.35
N TYR A 355 -7.69 23.51 -13.89
CA TYR A 355 -8.67 22.80 -14.71
C TYR A 355 -10.08 22.86 -14.13
N GLY A 356 -11.07 22.57 -15.02
CA GLY A 356 -12.48 22.67 -14.70
C GLY A 356 -12.87 24.12 -14.36
N ASP A 357 -13.83 24.28 -13.44
CA ASP A 357 -14.34 25.56 -12.97
C ASP A 357 -13.41 26.28 -11.94
N GLY A 358 -12.24 25.72 -11.68
CA GLY A 358 -11.30 26.21 -10.67
C GLY A 358 -11.71 25.91 -9.22
N GLN A 359 -12.81 25.16 -9.02
CA GLN A 359 -13.31 24.75 -7.70
C GLN A 359 -13.43 23.23 -7.56
N GLY A 360 -13.08 22.51 -8.62
CA GLY A 360 -13.13 21.03 -8.69
C GLY A 360 -14.27 20.46 -9.52
N GLY A 361 -15.17 21.29 -10.01
CA GLY A 361 -16.20 20.91 -10.96
C GLY A 361 -15.72 20.95 -12.42
N ALA A 362 -16.46 20.28 -13.32
CA ALA A 362 -16.16 20.31 -14.75
C ALA A 362 -16.53 21.67 -15.40
N ASP A 363 -15.77 22.09 -16.42
CA ASP A 363 -16.06 23.25 -17.27
C ASP A 363 -15.95 22.87 -18.76
N VAL A 364 -17.07 22.49 -19.34
CA VAL A 364 -17.14 22.06 -20.74
C VAL A 364 -16.86 23.19 -21.72
N GLU A 365 -17.22 24.44 -21.40
CA GLU A 365 -16.93 25.59 -22.28
C GLU A 365 -15.43 25.89 -22.33
N LYS A 366 -14.74 25.76 -21.22
CA LYS A 366 -13.27 25.87 -21.16
C LYS A 366 -12.60 24.74 -21.95
N ALA A 367 -13.05 23.50 -21.77
CA ALA A 367 -12.59 22.34 -22.55
C ALA A 367 -12.75 22.56 -24.06
N LYS A 368 -13.92 23.02 -24.48
CA LYS A 368 -14.22 23.34 -25.89
C LYS A 368 -13.27 24.42 -26.41
N LYS A 369 -13.09 25.49 -25.65
CA LYS A 369 -12.20 26.59 -26.04
C LYS A 369 -10.75 26.13 -26.21
N ALA A 370 -10.26 25.27 -25.34
CA ALA A 370 -8.89 24.72 -25.45
C ALA A 370 -8.70 23.96 -26.78
N LEU A 371 -9.68 23.13 -27.17
CA LEU A 371 -9.64 22.41 -28.45
C LEU A 371 -9.74 23.35 -29.67
N GLU A 372 -10.64 24.32 -29.61
CA GLU A 372 -10.80 25.33 -30.68
C GLU A 372 -9.54 26.19 -30.89
N ASP A 373 -8.91 26.67 -29.79
CA ASP A 373 -7.68 27.49 -29.83
C ASP A 373 -6.46 26.70 -30.37
N ALA A 374 -6.49 25.38 -30.22
CA ALA A 374 -5.50 24.48 -30.80
C ALA A 374 -5.83 24.02 -32.22
N GLY A 375 -7.03 24.34 -32.74
CA GLY A 375 -7.48 23.93 -34.08
C GLY A 375 -7.84 22.44 -34.15
N VAL A 376 -8.25 21.83 -33.03
CA VAL A 376 -8.69 20.44 -32.97
C VAL A 376 -10.13 20.35 -33.44
N GLN A 377 -10.39 19.42 -34.33
CA GLN A 377 -11.77 19.12 -34.77
C GLN A 377 -12.46 18.20 -33.78
N THR A 378 -13.68 18.52 -33.40
CA THR A 378 -14.50 17.72 -32.49
C THR A 378 -15.64 17.01 -33.22
N PRO A 379 -16.11 15.82 -32.74
CA PRO A 379 -15.56 15.10 -31.59
C PRO A 379 -14.21 14.43 -31.86
N VAL A 380 -13.37 14.35 -30.85
CA VAL A 380 -12.09 13.61 -30.87
C VAL A 380 -12.36 12.15 -30.47
N ASP A 381 -11.89 11.21 -31.27
CA ASP A 381 -11.97 9.79 -30.94
C ASP A 381 -10.87 9.43 -29.89
N LEU A 382 -11.29 8.91 -28.73
CA LEU A 382 -10.41 8.51 -27.64
C LEU A 382 -10.46 6.99 -27.43
N ASN A 383 -9.32 6.32 -27.49
CA ASN A 383 -9.19 4.92 -27.05
C ASN A 383 -8.71 4.92 -25.61
N LEU A 384 -9.58 4.56 -24.68
CA LEU A 384 -9.31 4.55 -23.25
C LEU A 384 -9.36 3.11 -22.73
N GLN A 385 -8.29 2.69 -22.05
CA GLN A 385 -8.12 1.34 -21.54
C GLN A 385 -8.16 1.33 -20.03
N TYR A 386 -8.83 0.34 -19.42
CA TYR A 386 -8.78 0.11 -17.97
C TYR A 386 -8.51 -1.36 -17.65
N ASN A 387 -8.14 -1.61 -16.40
CA ASN A 387 -7.91 -2.94 -15.87
C ASN A 387 -9.06 -3.34 -14.93
N PRO A 388 -9.74 -4.50 -15.12
CA PRO A 388 -10.91 -4.87 -14.34
C PRO A 388 -10.61 -5.63 -13.03
N ASP A 389 -9.39 -6.15 -12.86
CA ASP A 389 -9.04 -7.08 -11.77
C ASP A 389 -7.98 -6.54 -10.78
N HIS A 390 -6.98 -5.79 -11.22
CA HIS A 390 -5.87 -5.35 -10.36
C HIS A 390 -6.26 -4.21 -9.40
N TYR A 391 -6.98 -3.19 -9.92
CA TYR A 391 -7.39 -2.02 -9.12
C TYR A 391 -8.78 -2.18 -8.48
N GLY A 392 -9.28 -3.42 -8.44
CA GLY A 392 -10.54 -3.78 -7.80
C GLY A 392 -11.78 -3.67 -8.71
N PRO A 393 -12.91 -4.22 -8.24
CA PRO A 393 -14.11 -4.41 -9.05
C PRO A 393 -14.79 -3.12 -9.51
N SER A 394 -14.51 -1.98 -8.86
CA SER A 394 -15.11 -0.68 -9.20
C SER A 394 -14.46 0.00 -10.42
N SER A 395 -13.34 -0.50 -10.93
CA SER A 395 -12.65 0.10 -12.09
C SER A 395 -13.54 0.18 -13.33
N GLY A 396 -14.38 -0.84 -13.56
CA GLY A 396 -15.34 -0.83 -14.68
C GLY A 396 -16.36 0.30 -14.58
N ASP A 397 -16.93 0.51 -13.39
CA ASP A 397 -17.90 1.57 -13.13
C ASP A 397 -17.25 2.96 -13.16
N GLU A 398 -16.02 3.09 -12.64
CA GLU A 398 -15.21 4.31 -12.70
C GLU A 398 -15.02 4.76 -14.15
N TYR A 399 -14.50 3.87 -14.99
CA TYR A 399 -14.20 4.20 -16.39
C TYR A 399 -15.44 4.32 -17.26
N ALA A 400 -16.53 3.62 -16.94
CA ALA A 400 -17.83 3.83 -17.57
C ALA A 400 -18.39 5.23 -17.27
N LEU A 401 -18.23 5.71 -16.02
CA LEU A 401 -18.66 7.07 -15.66
C LEU A 401 -17.76 8.13 -16.31
N ILE A 402 -16.44 7.94 -16.39
CA ILE A 402 -15.52 8.83 -17.11
C ILE A 402 -15.93 8.92 -18.59
N LYS A 403 -16.17 7.77 -19.24
CA LYS A 403 -16.68 7.74 -20.62
C LYS A 403 -17.98 8.53 -20.77
N ASP A 404 -18.95 8.31 -19.89
CA ASP A 404 -20.24 8.99 -19.92
C ASP A 404 -20.09 10.52 -19.77
N GLN A 405 -19.22 10.97 -18.88
CA GLN A 405 -18.91 12.39 -18.69
C GLN A 405 -18.30 13.00 -19.97
N LEU A 406 -17.28 12.35 -20.54
CA LEU A 406 -16.60 12.83 -21.76
C LEU A 406 -17.53 12.83 -22.99
N ASP A 407 -18.26 11.74 -23.24
CA ASP A 407 -19.21 11.64 -24.39
C ASP A 407 -20.33 12.69 -24.30
N LYS A 408 -20.85 12.97 -23.12
CA LYS A 408 -21.90 13.98 -22.89
C LYS A 408 -21.49 15.40 -23.24
N THR A 409 -20.20 15.71 -23.26
CA THR A 409 -19.72 17.03 -23.69
C THR A 409 -19.95 17.25 -25.20
N GLY A 410 -20.03 16.18 -25.99
CA GLY A 410 -20.00 16.23 -27.45
C GLY A 410 -18.63 16.59 -28.04
N LEU A 411 -17.61 16.74 -27.20
CA LEU A 411 -16.23 17.03 -27.62
C LEU A 411 -15.44 15.75 -27.90
N PHE A 412 -15.90 14.61 -27.37
CA PHE A 412 -15.22 13.32 -27.44
C PHE A 412 -16.14 12.18 -27.84
N ASN A 413 -15.58 11.16 -28.49
CA ASN A 413 -16.16 9.83 -28.67
C ASN A 413 -15.23 8.83 -27.96
N VAL A 414 -15.62 8.31 -26.83
CA VAL A 414 -14.76 7.40 -26.05
C VAL A 414 -15.02 5.95 -26.43
N ASN A 415 -14.02 5.27 -26.97
CA ASN A 415 -13.95 3.83 -27.13
C ASN A 415 -13.29 3.23 -25.89
N LEU A 416 -14.12 2.72 -24.97
CA LEU A 416 -13.66 2.13 -23.70
C LEU A 416 -13.42 0.63 -23.87
N GLN A 417 -12.23 0.16 -23.44
CA GLN A 417 -11.81 -1.23 -23.52
C GLN A 417 -11.19 -1.68 -22.19
N SER A 418 -11.11 -2.99 -21.96
CA SER A 418 -10.49 -3.56 -20.77
C SER A 418 -9.64 -4.79 -21.09
N THR A 419 -8.58 -5.00 -20.32
CA THR A 419 -7.69 -6.14 -20.42
C THR A 419 -7.26 -6.56 -19.00
N GLU A 420 -7.16 -7.87 -18.72
CA GLU A 420 -6.69 -8.40 -17.45
C GLU A 420 -5.22 -8.05 -17.21
N TRP A 421 -4.82 -7.92 -15.95
CA TRP A 421 -3.57 -7.29 -15.51
C TRP A 421 -2.31 -7.82 -16.15
N VAL A 422 -2.15 -9.13 -16.29
CA VAL A 422 -0.93 -9.71 -16.85
C VAL A 422 -0.70 -9.23 -18.29
N GLN A 423 -1.71 -9.37 -19.13
CA GLN A 423 -1.65 -8.87 -20.52
C GLN A 423 -1.62 -7.33 -20.57
N TYR A 424 -2.36 -6.67 -19.68
CA TYR A 424 -2.38 -5.22 -19.56
C TYR A 424 -1.00 -4.62 -19.32
N SER A 425 -0.21 -5.24 -18.44
CA SER A 425 1.14 -4.80 -18.11
C SER A 425 2.11 -4.92 -19.29
N GLU A 426 1.98 -5.97 -20.09
CA GLU A 426 2.77 -6.15 -21.32
C GLU A 426 2.35 -5.14 -22.41
N ASP A 427 1.05 -4.98 -22.62
CA ASP A 427 0.51 -4.13 -23.69
C ASP A 427 0.82 -2.64 -23.45
N ARG A 428 0.72 -2.14 -22.17
CA ARG A 428 1.00 -0.74 -21.85
C ARG A 428 2.45 -0.37 -22.10
N THR A 429 3.38 -1.29 -21.82
CA THR A 429 4.82 -1.08 -22.04
C THR A 429 5.24 -1.28 -23.50
N SER A 430 4.33 -1.81 -24.32
CA SER A 430 4.50 -2.06 -25.75
C SER A 430 3.76 -1.05 -26.64
N ASP A 431 3.36 0.10 -26.11
CA ASP A 431 2.66 1.20 -26.81
C ASP A 431 1.29 0.82 -27.40
N VAL A 432 0.65 -0.24 -26.91
CA VAL A 432 -0.67 -0.67 -27.42
C VAL A 432 -1.76 0.31 -27.01
N TYR A 433 -1.63 0.94 -25.84
CA TYR A 433 -2.67 1.80 -25.27
C TYR A 433 -2.34 3.28 -25.38
N PRO A 434 -3.13 4.08 -26.14
CA PRO A 434 -2.95 5.53 -26.20
C PRO A 434 -3.22 6.25 -24.88
N MET A 435 -4.20 5.76 -24.11
CA MET A 435 -4.58 6.27 -22.81
C MET A 435 -5.04 5.12 -21.93
N TYR A 436 -4.59 5.08 -20.68
CA TYR A 436 -4.84 3.92 -19.84
C TYR A 436 -4.84 4.25 -18.34
N GLN A 437 -5.55 3.40 -17.58
CA GLN A 437 -5.60 3.43 -16.13
C GLN A 437 -4.28 2.98 -15.52
N LEU A 438 -3.78 3.70 -14.53
CA LEU A 438 -2.88 3.17 -13.52
C LEU A 438 -3.28 3.69 -12.12
N GLY A 439 -2.67 3.09 -11.11
CA GLY A 439 -2.69 3.51 -9.74
C GLY A 439 -1.34 3.26 -9.11
N TRP A 440 -1.16 3.76 -7.89
CA TRP A 440 0.05 3.56 -7.13
C TRP A 440 -0.25 3.34 -5.65
N PHE A 441 0.40 2.36 -5.06
CA PHE A 441 0.52 2.20 -3.62
C PHE A 441 1.94 2.59 -3.23
N PRO A 442 2.14 3.49 -2.27
CA PRO A 442 3.48 4.00 -1.99
C PRO A 442 4.37 2.96 -1.29
N ASP A 443 5.65 2.94 -1.66
CA ASP A 443 6.67 2.17 -0.96
C ASP A 443 7.03 2.82 0.38
N TYR A 444 6.96 4.16 0.41
CA TYR A 444 7.14 5.00 1.59
C TYR A 444 6.40 6.33 1.40
N SER A 445 6.02 6.97 2.52
CA SER A 445 5.19 8.18 2.51
C SER A 445 6.02 9.45 2.27
N ASP A 446 6.49 9.63 1.04
CA ASP A 446 7.20 10.82 0.57
C ASP A 446 6.75 11.20 -0.83
N ALA A 447 6.74 12.51 -1.17
CA ALA A 447 6.38 13.00 -2.49
C ALA A 447 7.28 12.43 -3.62
N ASP A 448 8.54 12.16 -3.34
CA ASP A 448 9.49 11.54 -4.27
C ASP A 448 8.94 10.22 -4.84
N ASN A 449 8.29 9.41 -4.00
CA ASN A 449 7.72 8.11 -4.39
C ASN A 449 6.53 8.22 -5.37
N TYR A 450 5.99 9.41 -5.55
CA TYR A 450 4.90 9.69 -6.52
C TYR A 450 5.38 10.50 -7.73
N LEU A 451 6.58 11.07 -7.68
CA LEU A 451 7.10 11.93 -8.74
C LEU A 451 8.22 11.25 -9.52
N VAL A 452 9.24 10.72 -8.84
CA VAL A 452 10.42 10.14 -9.49
C VAL A 452 10.09 8.88 -10.30
N PRO A 453 9.38 7.86 -9.79
CA PRO A 453 9.06 6.68 -10.59
C PRO A 453 8.26 6.97 -11.86
N PHE A 454 7.51 8.08 -11.87
CA PHE A 454 6.57 8.41 -12.95
C PHE A 454 7.12 9.39 -13.97
N PHE A 455 7.88 10.40 -13.51
CA PHE A 455 8.24 11.53 -14.36
C PHE A 455 9.74 11.70 -14.57
N TYR A 456 10.58 10.94 -13.85
CA TYR A 456 12.00 10.83 -14.17
C TYR A 456 12.18 9.79 -15.28
N ASP A 457 12.62 10.23 -16.45
CA ASP A 457 12.81 9.37 -17.62
C ASP A 457 14.10 9.72 -18.36
N THR A 458 14.99 8.73 -18.49
CA THR A 458 16.23 8.80 -19.24
C THR A 458 16.43 7.52 -20.05
N ASP A 459 17.39 7.50 -20.97
CA ASP A 459 17.71 6.28 -21.73
C ASP A 459 18.22 5.14 -20.83
N GLU A 460 18.83 5.49 -19.68
CA GLU A 460 19.38 4.54 -18.71
C GLU A 460 18.35 4.11 -17.66
N THR A 461 17.39 4.99 -17.37
CA THR A 461 16.34 4.77 -16.37
C THR A 461 15.00 5.19 -16.94
N PRO A 462 14.31 4.31 -17.69
CA PRO A 462 12.98 4.60 -18.21
C PRO A 462 11.95 4.69 -17.08
N SER A 463 10.96 5.59 -17.22
CA SER A 463 9.91 5.76 -16.22
C SER A 463 9.00 4.53 -16.11
N PHE A 464 8.45 4.30 -14.92
CA PHE A 464 7.47 3.22 -14.68
C PHE A 464 6.23 3.36 -15.57
N LEU A 465 5.84 4.57 -15.93
CA LEU A 465 4.67 4.80 -16.77
C LEU A 465 4.82 4.25 -18.19
N ALA A 466 6.05 4.20 -18.73
CA ALA A 466 6.32 3.83 -20.12
C ALA A 466 5.50 4.65 -21.12
N ASN A 467 5.27 5.92 -20.83
CA ASN A 467 4.39 6.82 -21.61
C ASN A 467 5.13 7.81 -22.48
N HIS A 468 6.46 7.70 -22.56
CA HIS A 468 7.37 8.54 -23.37
C HIS A 468 7.36 10.04 -23.03
N PHE A 469 6.84 10.41 -21.85
CA PHE A 469 7.00 11.76 -21.33
C PHE A 469 8.43 11.95 -20.86
N ARG A 470 9.11 12.96 -21.41
CA ARG A 470 10.47 13.31 -21.03
C ARG A 470 10.65 14.82 -21.02
N ASP A 471 11.19 15.33 -19.93
CA ASP A 471 11.55 16.73 -19.75
C ASP A 471 12.85 16.83 -18.95
N ASP A 472 13.91 17.34 -19.59
CA ASP A 472 15.24 17.40 -18.97
C ASP A 472 15.29 18.35 -17.77
N GLN A 473 14.44 19.39 -17.73
CA GLN A 473 14.36 20.30 -16.59
C GLN A 473 13.69 19.60 -15.42
N ILE A 474 12.56 18.93 -15.65
CA ILE A 474 11.86 18.15 -14.62
C ILE A 474 12.77 17.03 -14.11
N ASN A 475 13.46 16.29 -14.98
CA ASN A 475 14.44 15.27 -14.57
C ASN A 475 15.51 15.84 -13.64
N LYS A 476 16.04 17.01 -13.95
CA LYS A 476 17.01 17.68 -13.09
C LYS A 476 16.41 18.09 -11.75
N GLU A 477 15.24 18.71 -11.75
CA GLU A 477 14.56 19.16 -10.53
C GLU A 477 14.15 17.99 -9.62
N LEU A 478 13.70 16.86 -10.19
CA LEU A 478 13.44 15.62 -9.47
C LEU A 478 14.70 15.06 -8.79
N THR A 479 15.86 15.21 -9.43
CA THR A 479 17.14 14.79 -8.84
C THR A 479 17.57 15.75 -7.72
N ASP A 480 17.43 17.05 -7.94
CA ASP A 480 17.87 18.09 -7.00
C ASP A 480 17.07 18.04 -5.70
N GLN A 481 15.71 17.98 -5.76
CA GLN A 481 14.84 17.94 -4.58
C GLN A 481 15.19 16.78 -3.63
N ALA A 482 15.58 15.63 -4.17
CA ALA A 482 15.91 14.45 -3.38
C ALA A 482 17.21 14.64 -2.55
N SER A 483 17.99 15.68 -2.83
CA SER A 483 19.21 16.06 -2.09
C SER A 483 19.05 17.35 -1.27
N THR A 484 17.87 17.99 -1.29
CA THR A 484 17.62 19.25 -0.60
C THR A 484 17.26 18.98 0.88
N ALA A 485 18.21 19.25 1.77
CA ALA A 485 18.07 18.97 3.21
C ALA A 485 17.12 19.95 3.95
N ASP A 486 16.97 21.18 3.45
CA ASP A 486 16.00 22.14 4.02
C ASP A 486 14.58 21.75 3.60
N LYS A 487 13.74 21.37 4.56
CA LYS A 487 12.39 20.88 4.31
C LYS A 487 11.50 21.89 3.59
N ALA A 488 11.58 23.17 3.96
CA ALA A 488 10.73 24.20 3.37
C ALA A 488 11.17 24.54 1.94
N GLU A 489 12.47 24.48 1.64
CA GLU A 489 12.98 24.63 0.29
C GLU A 489 12.59 23.41 -0.57
N ARG A 490 12.74 22.19 -0.05
CA ARG A 490 12.31 20.96 -0.73
C ARG A 490 10.81 20.94 -1.05
N GLU A 491 9.95 21.35 -0.10
CA GLU A 491 8.51 21.46 -0.34
C GLU A 491 8.18 22.46 -1.46
N LYS A 492 8.91 23.56 -1.54
CA LYS A 492 8.77 24.54 -2.63
C LYS A 492 9.23 23.98 -3.96
N GLU A 493 10.33 23.24 -4.00
CA GLU A 493 10.83 22.56 -5.21
C GLU A 493 9.80 21.53 -5.71
N LEU A 494 9.28 20.68 -4.80
CA LEU A 494 8.22 19.71 -5.10
C LEU A 494 6.94 20.39 -5.63
N GLY A 495 6.57 21.54 -5.08
CA GLY A 495 5.47 22.35 -5.59
C GLY A 495 5.72 22.86 -7.01
N THR A 496 6.92 23.36 -7.29
CA THR A 496 7.31 23.86 -8.62
C THR A 496 7.27 22.75 -9.68
N ILE A 497 7.76 21.56 -9.34
CA ILE A 497 7.70 20.37 -10.21
C ILE A 497 6.25 20.04 -10.56
N GLN A 498 5.37 20.01 -9.57
CA GLN A 498 3.95 19.70 -9.79
C GLN A 498 3.22 20.77 -10.61
N ASP A 499 3.56 22.05 -10.43
CA ASP A 499 3.03 23.13 -11.27
C ASP A 499 3.42 22.92 -12.74
N GLN A 500 4.69 22.60 -13.04
CA GLN A 500 5.15 22.28 -14.40
C GLN A 500 4.49 21.03 -14.96
N LEU A 501 4.34 19.98 -14.15
CA LEU A 501 3.61 18.77 -14.56
C LEU A 501 2.13 19.05 -14.82
N SER A 502 1.51 19.96 -14.06
CA SER A 502 0.11 20.36 -14.28
C SER A 502 -0.11 21.08 -15.60
N GLU A 503 0.88 21.84 -16.08
CA GLU A 503 0.84 22.52 -17.37
C GLU A 503 0.96 21.52 -18.55
N GLN A 504 1.72 20.42 -18.37
CA GLN A 504 2.04 19.44 -19.42
C GLN A 504 1.10 18.22 -19.40
N LEU A 505 0.51 17.89 -18.24
CA LEU A 505 -0.41 16.76 -18.03
C LEU A 505 0.08 15.42 -18.62
N PRO A 506 1.22 14.90 -18.21
CA PRO A 506 1.66 13.56 -18.64
C PRO A 506 0.76 12.45 -18.07
N THR A 507 0.11 12.71 -16.95
CA THR A 507 -0.98 11.93 -16.37
C THR A 507 -2.10 12.85 -15.90
N LEU A 508 -3.28 12.30 -15.67
CA LEU A 508 -4.41 13.00 -15.06
C LEU A 508 -4.75 12.33 -13.73
N PRO A 509 -4.27 12.85 -12.60
CA PRO A 509 -4.71 12.40 -11.28
C PRO A 509 -6.23 12.53 -11.12
N LEU A 510 -6.86 11.48 -10.60
CA LEU A 510 -8.30 11.40 -10.44
C LEU A 510 -8.72 11.33 -8.98
N LEU A 511 -8.21 10.32 -8.27
CA LEU A 511 -8.68 9.96 -6.93
C LEU A 511 -7.53 9.56 -6.02
N GLN A 512 -7.72 9.82 -4.73
CA GLN A 512 -6.92 9.29 -3.64
C GLN A 512 -7.78 8.35 -2.79
N GLY A 513 -7.29 7.12 -2.55
CA GLY A 513 -7.97 6.12 -1.73
C GLY A 513 -7.79 6.38 -0.24
N ASN A 514 -8.88 6.31 0.54
CA ASN A 514 -8.79 6.31 1.99
C ASN A 514 -8.46 4.90 2.51
N GLN A 515 -7.73 4.83 3.63
CA GLN A 515 -7.67 3.59 4.39
C GLN A 515 -9.01 3.32 5.07
N ILE A 516 -9.55 2.13 4.90
CA ILE A 516 -10.86 1.75 5.45
C ILE A 516 -10.70 0.48 6.29
N ALA A 517 -11.27 0.53 7.50
CA ALA A 517 -11.53 -0.65 8.31
C ALA A 517 -12.95 -0.62 8.85
N VAL A 518 -13.56 -1.80 9.06
CA VAL A 518 -14.86 -1.93 9.69
C VAL A 518 -14.71 -2.77 10.94
N SER A 519 -15.19 -2.29 12.07
CA SER A 519 -15.06 -3.00 13.34
C SER A 519 -16.37 -3.04 14.14
N GLY A 520 -16.43 -3.97 15.12
CA GLY A 520 -17.39 -3.89 16.21
C GLY A 520 -17.22 -2.59 17.01
N LYS A 521 -18.30 -2.06 17.59
CA LYS A 521 -18.28 -0.79 18.36
C LYS A 521 -17.43 -0.82 19.63
N ASP A 522 -17.16 -1.99 20.16
CA ASP A 522 -16.33 -2.21 21.34
C ASP A 522 -14.82 -2.20 21.04
N VAL A 523 -14.44 -2.29 19.77
CA VAL A 523 -13.03 -2.23 19.34
C VAL A 523 -12.55 -0.78 19.32
N LYS A 524 -11.39 -0.55 19.92
CA LYS A 524 -10.72 0.75 20.02
C LYS A 524 -9.39 0.74 19.29
N GLY A 525 -8.87 1.92 18.96
CA GLY A 525 -7.56 2.10 18.33
C GLY A 525 -7.55 1.90 16.80
N VAL A 526 -8.70 1.61 16.17
CA VAL A 526 -8.76 1.33 14.73
C VAL A 526 -8.41 2.57 13.90
N GLU A 527 -8.97 3.75 14.20
CA GLU A 527 -8.65 4.97 13.46
C GLU A 527 -7.19 5.38 13.60
N GLU A 528 -6.61 5.16 14.78
CA GLU A 528 -5.23 5.53 15.08
C GLU A 528 -4.21 4.72 14.26
N THR A 529 -4.61 3.55 13.74
CA THR A 529 -3.73 2.69 12.95
C THR A 529 -3.85 2.88 11.44
N LEU A 530 -4.83 3.65 10.97
CA LEU A 530 -5.00 3.93 9.54
C LEU A 530 -4.09 5.09 9.13
N ASP A 531 -3.08 4.85 8.29
CA ASP A 531 -2.13 5.86 7.84
C ASP A 531 -1.78 5.76 6.34
N PRO A 532 -1.18 6.81 5.76
CA PRO A 532 -0.89 6.84 4.34
C PRO A 532 0.18 5.82 3.90
N ALA A 533 0.93 5.24 4.84
CA ALA A 533 1.94 4.21 4.55
C ALA A 533 1.36 2.79 4.51
N PHE A 534 0.05 2.63 4.57
CA PHE A 534 -0.65 1.33 4.58
C PHE A 534 -0.25 0.41 5.75
N GLN A 535 0.21 1.00 6.85
CA GLN A 535 0.52 0.24 8.06
C GLN A 535 -0.75 0.03 8.88
N PHE A 536 -1.00 -1.22 9.31
CA PHE A 536 -2.11 -1.57 10.19
C PHE A 536 -1.57 -2.22 11.47
N ARG A 537 -1.38 -1.41 12.51
CA ARG A 537 -0.68 -1.81 13.73
C ARG A 537 -1.62 -2.48 14.71
N LEU A 538 -1.55 -3.80 14.81
CA LEU A 538 -2.35 -4.60 15.74
C LEU A 538 -2.12 -4.20 17.21
N ALA A 539 -0.94 -3.70 17.54
CA ALA A 539 -0.57 -3.27 18.89
C ALA A 539 -1.45 -2.13 19.44
N LEU A 540 -2.07 -1.33 18.58
CA LEU A 540 -2.96 -0.22 18.97
C LEU A 540 -4.39 -0.66 19.25
N LEU A 541 -4.77 -1.87 18.83
CA LEU A 541 -6.13 -2.39 18.94
C LEU A 541 -6.41 -2.94 20.33
N SER A 542 -7.64 -2.68 20.86
CA SER A 542 -8.12 -3.27 22.10
C SER A 542 -9.66 -3.38 22.11
N LYS A 543 -10.21 -4.20 22.99
CA LYS A 543 -11.63 -4.27 23.34
C LYS A 543 -11.87 -3.71 24.73
#